data_95824e7436545827b4f310d9ce0c6868
#
_entry.id   95824e7436545827b4f310d9ce0c6868
#
_cell.length_a   1.000
_cell.length_b   1.000
_cell.length_c   1.000
_cell.angle_alpha   90.00
_cell.angle_beta   90.00
_cell.angle_gamma   90.00
#
_symmetry.space_group_name_H-M   'P 1'
#
loop_
_entity.id
_entity.type
_entity.pdbx_description
1 polymer ?
#
loop_
_entity_poly.entity_id
_entity_poly.type
_entity_poly.pdbx_seq_one_letter_code
_entity_poly.pdbx_strand_id
1 'polypeptide(L)'
;QDLTQDVYVQVWDCAAQYRPTGSPMGWLLAVCRSLCLMRLRRDERHAALSEEEWDAIPAQECGLDADERALLQGALARLADEERCIVLLHAITGMKHREIAALLELPLPTVLSKYHRALKKMRSYLEGDDAR
;
A
#
# COMPACT_ATOMS: atom_id res chain seq x y z
N GLN A 1 -13.45 -14.16 -8.94
CA GLN A 1 -14.28 -13.09 -8.37
C GLN A 1 -13.34 -11.95 -7.97
N ASP A 2 -13.60 -10.74 -8.49
CA ASP A 2 -12.70 -9.60 -8.35
C ASP A 2 -12.79 -9.04 -6.92
N LEU A 3 -11.64 -8.97 -6.23
CA LEU A 3 -11.54 -8.43 -4.87
C LEU A 3 -12.04 -6.98 -4.79
N THR A 4 -11.84 -6.21 -5.85
CA THR A 4 -12.32 -4.82 -5.93
C THR A 4 -13.83 -4.73 -5.85
N GLN A 5 -14.55 -5.62 -6.55
CA GLN A 5 -16.02 -5.71 -6.48
C GLN A 5 -16.48 -6.12 -5.09
N ASP A 6 -15.81 -7.08 -4.47
CA ASP A 6 -16.12 -7.51 -3.09
C ASP A 6 -15.95 -6.35 -2.10
N VAL A 7 -14.92 -5.51 -2.30
CA VAL A 7 -14.72 -4.28 -1.51
C VAL A 7 -15.86 -3.30 -1.66
N TYR A 8 -16.32 -3.03 -2.89
CA TYR A 8 -17.44 -2.11 -3.12
C TYR A 8 -18.73 -2.62 -2.46
N VAL A 9 -19.03 -3.90 -2.58
CA VAL A 9 -20.19 -4.52 -1.92
C VAL A 9 -20.09 -4.37 -0.41
N GLN A 10 -18.92 -4.71 0.17
CA GLN A 10 -18.71 -4.61 1.60
C GLN A 10 -18.80 -3.16 2.11
N VAL A 11 -18.24 -2.21 1.36
CA VAL A 11 -18.36 -0.77 1.68
C VAL A 11 -19.81 -0.32 1.67
N TRP A 12 -20.60 -0.76 0.69
CA TRP A 12 -22.02 -0.46 0.62
C TRP A 12 -22.79 -1.02 1.83
N ASP A 13 -22.55 -2.27 2.17
CA ASP A 13 -23.21 -2.94 3.30
C ASP A 13 -22.85 -2.29 4.66
N CYS A 14 -21.60 -1.82 4.80
CA CYS A 14 -21.11 -1.19 6.01
C CYS A 14 -21.28 0.34 6.05
N ALA A 15 -21.78 0.96 4.98
CA ALA A 15 -21.88 2.42 4.87
C ALA A 15 -22.68 3.05 6.02
N ALA A 16 -23.74 2.38 6.47
CA ALA A 16 -24.56 2.85 7.61
C ALA A 16 -23.80 2.84 8.95
N GLN A 17 -22.70 2.09 9.06
CA GLN A 17 -21.87 2.01 10.27
C GLN A 17 -20.72 3.03 10.25
N TYR A 18 -20.53 3.72 9.13
CA TYR A 18 -19.51 4.74 9.02
C TYR A 18 -19.76 5.90 9.98
N ARG A 19 -18.79 6.21 10.80
CA ARG A 19 -18.80 7.38 11.68
C ARG A 19 -17.73 8.37 11.22
N PRO A 20 -18.06 9.65 11.00
CA PRO A 20 -17.12 10.65 10.51
C PRO A 20 -16.14 11.12 11.61
N THR A 21 -15.49 10.17 12.29
CA THR A 21 -14.53 10.45 13.36
C THR A 21 -13.08 10.51 12.85
N GLY A 22 -12.86 10.19 11.56
CA GLY A 22 -11.54 10.14 10.92
C GLY A 22 -11.61 10.39 9.42
N SER A 23 -10.53 10.05 8.72
CA SER A 23 -10.47 10.13 7.26
C SER A 23 -11.39 9.07 6.63
N PRO A 24 -12.29 9.45 5.70
CA PRO A 24 -13.09 8.48 4.94
C PRO A 24 -12.22 7.46 4.21
N MET A 25 -11.08 7.89 3.68
CA MET A 25 -10.11 7.02 3.01
C MET A 25 -9.50 6.00 3.98
N GLY A 26 -9.20 6.41 5.21
CA GLY A 26 -8.70 5.49 6.24
C GLY A 26 -9.70 4.38 6.57
N TRP A 27 -10.99 4.73 6.67
CA TRP A 27 -12.05 3.74 6.89
C TRP A 27 -12.18 2.77 5.70
N LEU A 28 -12.19 3.30 4.47
CA LEU A 28 -12.25 2.50 3.25
C LEU A 28 -11.09 1.51 3.17
N LEU A 29 -9.87 1.97 3.45
CA LEU A 29 -8.67 1.13 3.43
C LEU A 29 -8.68 0.08 4.54
N ALA A 30 -9.29 0.37 5.69
CA ALA A 30 -9.49 -0.63 6.74
C ALA A 30 -10.43 -1.77 6.28
N VAL A 31 -11.50 -1.45 5.57
CA VAL A 31 -12.39 -2.45 4.95
C VAL A 31 -11.63 -3.27 3.91
N CYS A 32 -10.89 -2.61 3.01
CA CYS A 32 -10.06 -3.29 2.01
C CYS A 32 -9.05 -4.25 2.65
N ARG A 33 -8.31 -3.77 3.67
CA ARG A 33 -7.32 -4.58 4.39
C ARG A 33 -7.95 -5.82 5.01
N SER A 34 -9.11 -5.65 5.66
CA SER A 34 -9.84 -6.78 6.28
C SER A 34 -10.19 -7.85 5.27
N LEU A 35 -10.74 -7.45 4.11
CA LEU A 35 -11.09 -8.38 3.03
C LEU A 35 -9.86 -9.06 2.41
N CYS A 36 -8.78 -8.30 2.18
CA CYS A 36 -7.52 -8.86 1.69
C CYS A 36 -6.97 -9.92 2.64
N LEU A 37 -6.93 -9.64 3.94
CA LEU A 37 -6.45 -10.60 4.93
C LEU A 37 -7.34 -11.85 5.03
N MET A 38 -8.66 -11.69 4.94
CA MET A 38 -9.57 -12.83 4.90
C MET A 38 -9.32 -13.69 3.66
N ARG A 39 -9.09 -13.06 2.51
CA ARG A 39 -8.80 -13.77 1.26
C ARG A 39 -7.46 -14.48 1.31
N LEU A 40 -6.39 -13.82 1.76
CA LEU A 40 -5.07 -14.45 1.94
C LEU A 40 -5.14 -15.66 2.87
N ARG A 41 -5.83 -15.58 4.01
CA ARG A 41 -6.04 -16.73 4.91
C ARG A 41 -6.81 -17.86 4.27
N ARG A 42 -7.67 -17.56 3.28
CA ARG A 42 -8.42 -18.54 2.52
C ARG A 42 -7.55 -19.16 1.42
N ASP A 43 -6.73 -18.35 0.76
CA ASP A 43 -5.89 -18.73 -0.38
C ASP A 43 -4.58 -19.41 0.07
N GLU A 44 -4.12 -19.20 1.31
CA GLU A 44 -3.05 -20.03 1.92
C GLU A 44 -3.40 -21.52 1.96
N ARG A 45 -4.68 -21.87 1.76
CA ARG A 45 -5.14 -23.26 1.55
C ARG A 45 -5.19 -23.68 0.07
N HIS A 46 -5.01 -22.78 -0.87
CA HIS A 46 -5.03 -23.01 -2.32
C HIS A 46 -3.93 -22.18 -2.97
N ALA A 47 -2.90 -22.91 -3.41
CA ALA A 47 -1.72 -22.55 -4.18
C ALA A 47 -1.62 -21.12 -4.81
N ALA A 48 -0.39 -20.62 -4.76
CA ALA A 48 0.12 -19.37 -5.32
C ALA A 48 -0.44 -19.01 -6.70
N LEU A 49 -0.88 -17.75 -6.85
CA LEU A 49 -1.09 -17.09 -8.14
C LEU A 49 0.27 -16.93 -8.82
N SER A 50 0.33 -17.26 -10.11
CA SER A 50 1.54 -17.11 -10.91
C SER A 50 1.86 -15.63 -11.14
N GLU A 51 3.17 -15.28 -11.18
CA GLU A 51 3.65 -13.93 -11.46
C GLU A 51 3.14 -13.35 -12.79
N GLU A 52 2.72 -14.21 -13.73
CA GLU A 52 2.21 -13.84 -15.05
C GLU A 52 0.86 -13.11 -15.03
N GLU A 53 0.05 -13.28 -14.00
CA GLU A 53 -1.26 -12.59 -13.90
C GLU A 53 -1.13 -11.12 -13.44
N TRP A 54 -0.01 -10.72 -12.86
CA TRP A 54 0.24 -9.34 -12.44
C TRP A 54 0.62 -8.41 -13.61
N ASP A 55 1.25 -8.94 -14.65
CA ASP A 55 1.67 -8.17 -15.83
C ASP A 55 0.50 -7.79 -16.75
N ALA A 56 -0.67 -8.40 -16.56
CA ALA A 56 -1.86 -8.14 -17.37
C ALA A 56 -2.70 -6.94 -16.91
N ILE A 57 -2.35 -6.28 -15.79
CA ILE A 57 -3.07 -5.09 -15.32
C ILE A 57 -2.56 -3.88 -16.10
N PRO A 58 -3.41 -3.21 -16.94
CA PRO A 58 -2.99 -2.01 -17.65
C PRO A 58 -2.54 -0.96 -16.61
N ALA A 59 -1.29 -0.59 -16.64
CA ALA A 59 -0.79 0.52 -15.83
C ALA A 59 -1.56 1.78 -16.26
N GLN A 60 -2.36 2.34 -15.39
CA GLN A 60 -2.97 3.65 -15.58
C GLN A 60 -1.82 4.62 -15.82
N GLU A 61 -1.88 5.40 -16.91
CA GLU A 61 -0.84 6.34 -17.28
C GLU A 61 -0.59 7.34 -16.14
N CYS A 62 0.36 7.00 -15.31
CA CYS A 62 0.99 7.94 -14.40
C CYS A 62 1.90 8.80 -15.29
N GLY A 63 1.77 10.12 -15.31
CA GLY A 63 2.50 11.02 -16.21
C GLY A 63 4.04 10.97 -16.12
N LEU A 64 4.58 9.87 -15.63
CA LEU A 64 6.00 9.54 -15.56
C LEU A 64 6.43 8.86 -16.87
N ASP A 65 7.58 9.23 -17.39
CA ASP A 65 8.20 8.52 -18.51
C ASP A 65 8.70 7.11 -18.08
N ALA A 66 9.17 6.32 -19.04
CA ALA A 66 9.59 4.94 -18.79
C ALA A 66 10.80 4.86 -17.84
N ASP A 67 11.73 5.81 -17.95
CA ASP A 67 12.95 5.86 -17.15
C ASP A 67 12.63 6.29 -15.72
N GLU A 68 11.78 7.31 -15.54
CA GLU A 68 11.30 7.76 -14.23
C GLU A 68 10.52 6.64 -13.52
N ARG A 69 9.70 5.89 -14.25
CA ARG A 69 8.97 4.74 -13.72
C ARG A 69 9.91 3.63 -13.27
N ALA A 70 10.93 3.30 -14.07
CA ALA A 70 11.93 2.30 -13.71
C ALA A 70 12.72 2.72 -12.46
N LEU A 71 13.12 3.99 -12.37
CA LEU A 71 13.80 4.54 -11.20
C LEU A 71 12.92 4.44 -9.93
N LEU A 72 11.65 4.84 -10.03
CA LEU A 72 10.72 4.75 -8.91
C LEU A 72 10.49 3.31 -8.46
N GLN A 73 10.31 2.39 -9.40
CA GLN A 73 10.17 0.96 -9.11
C GLN A 73 11.43 0.40 -8.44
N GLY A 74 12.61 0.76 -8.93
CA GLY A 74 13.89 0.39 -8.33
C GLY A 74 14.04 0.90 -6.89
N ALA A 75 13.68 2.16 -6.64
CA ALA A 75 13.71 2.75 -5.31
C ALA A 75 12.74 2.03 -4.35
N LEU A 76 11.51 1.75 -4.80
CA LEU A 76 10.51 1.05 -3.99
C LEU A 76 10.89 -0.42 -3.73
N ALA A 77 11.56 -1.09 -4.66
CA ALA A 77 12.03 -2.46 -4.48
C ALA A 77 13.10 -2.61 -3.38
N ARG A 78 13.82 -1.52 -3.05
CA ARG A 78 14.81 -1.48 -1.96
C ARG A 78 14.18 -1.40 -0.56
N LEU A 79 12.89 -1.11 -0.47
CA LEU A 79 12.18 -0.99 0.81
C LEU A 79 11.69 -2.35 1.29
N ALA A 80 11.73 -2.56 2.60
CA ALA A 80 10.99 -3.66 3.21
C ALA A 80 9.48 -3.46 2.99
N ASP A 81 8.69 -4.53 2.98
CA ASP A 81 7.27 -4.49 2.67
C ASP A 81 6.48 -3.50 3.53
N GLU A 82 6.75 -3.46 4.83
CA GLU A 82 6.10 -2.49 5.73
C GLU A 82 6.54 -1.05 5.46
N GLU A 83 7.82 -0.81 5.17
CA GLU A 83 8.33 0.51 4.80
C GLU A 83 7.67 1.00 3.51
N ARG A 84 7.60 0.13 2.50
CA ARG A 84 6.94 0.39 1.23
C ARG A 84 5.46 0.71 1.42
N CYS A 85 4.75 -0.09 2.21
CA CYS A 85 3.35 0.10 2.51
C CYS A 85 3.09 1.47 3.16
N ILE A 86 3.88 1.87 4.16
CA ILE A 86 3.77 3.16 4.84
C ILE A 86 3.98 4.32 3.87
N VAL A 87 5.01 4.24 3.02
CA VAL A 87 5.30 5.28 2.02
C VAL A 87 4.15 5.41 1.02
N LEU A 88 3.67 4.30 0.47
CA LEU A 88 2.58 4.30 -0.50
C LEU A 88 1.27 4.81 0.09
N LEU A 89 0.91 4.39 1.30
CA LEU A 89 -0.28 4.88 2.00
C LEU A 89 -0.21 6.40 2.22
N HIS A 90 0.95 6.92 2.63
CA HIS A 90 1.11 8.35 2.82
C HIS A 90 1.10 9.13 1.49
N ALA A 91 1.88 8.69 0.50
CA ALA A 91 2.07 9.41 -0.74
C ALA A 91 0.84 9.37 -1.67
N ILE A 92 0.17 8.21 -1.78
CA ILE A 92 -0.94 8.03 -2.73
C ILE A 92 -2.27 8.46 -2.10
N THR A 93 -2.51 8.11 -0.84
CA THR A 93 -3.82 8.34 -0.21
C THR A 93 -3.87 9.61 0.64
N GLY A 94 -2.72 10.25 0.90
CA GLY A 94 -2.62 11.42 1.76
C GLY A 94 -2.89 11.14 3.25
N MET A 95 -2.91 9.87 3.66
CA MET A 95 -3.14 9.50 5.06
C MET A 95 -2.06 10.08 5.97
N LYS A 96 -2.47 10.57 7.13
CA LYS A 96 -1.54 11.00 8.18
C LYS A 96 -0.90 9.78 8.84
N HIS A 97 0.34 9.90 9.29
CA HIS A 97 1.06 8.81 9.95
C HIS A 97 0.31 8.18 11.14
N ARG A 98 -0.50 8.97 11.85
CA ARG A 98 -1.36 8.47 12.93
C ARG A 98 -2.46 7.53 12.41
N GLU A 99 -3.04 7.84 11.26
CA GLU A 99 -4.05 7.01 10.61
C GLU A 99 -3.44 5.72 10.05
N ILE A 100 -2.24 5.83 9.48
CA ILE A 100 -1.45 4.66 9.03
C ILE A 100 -1.09 3.76 10.21
N ALA A 101 -0.69 4.33 11.34
CA ALA A 101 -0.40 3.60 12.56
C ALA A 101 -1.61 2.80 13.05
N ALA A 102 -2.78 3.42 13.06
CA ALA A 102 -4.04 2.74 13.40
C ALA A 102 -4.40 1.65 12.39
N LEU A 103 -4.25 1.91 11.08
CA LEU A 103 -4.56 0.96 10.01
C LEU A 103 -3.67 -0.29 10.07
N LEU A 104 -2.36 -0.10 10.30
CA LEU A 104 -1.38 -1.19 10.33
C LEU A 104 -1.23 -1.82 11.72
N GLU A 105 -1.95 -1.31 12.72
CA GLU A 105 -1.86 -1.76 14.12
C GLU A 105 -0.43 -1.65 14.68
N LEU A 106 0.28 -0.58 14.27
CA LEU A 106 1.64 -0.28 14.70
C LEU A 106 1.67 0.97 15.60
N PRO A 107 2.62 1.05 16.55
CA PRO A 107 2.85 2.28 17.30
C PRO A 107 3.24 3.44 16.36
N LEU A 108 2.74 4.64 16.61
CA LEU A 108 3.08 5.83 15.83
C LEU A 108 4.59 6.09 15.72
N PRO A 109 5.40 5.97 16.78
CA PRO A 109 6.85 6.14 16.68
C PRO A 109 7.50 5.13 15.72
N THR A 110 6.96 3.91 15.65
CA THR A 110 7.44 2.86 14.73
C THR A 110 7.14 3.26 13.28
N VAL A 111 5.94 3.75 12.99
CA VAL A 111 5.57 4.23 11.64
C VAL A 111 6.46 5.38 11.21
N LEU A 112 6.68 6.36 12.08
CA LEU A 112 7.56 7.50 11.80
C LEU A 112 9.00 7.05 11.53
N SER A 113 9.55 6.16 12.36
CA SER A 113 10.91 5.64 12.17
C SER A 113 11.05 4.86 10.86
N LYS A 114 10.07 4.03 10.52
CA LYS A 114 10.06 3.26 9.25
C LYS A 114 9.93 4.21 8.06
N TYR A 115 9.06 5.21 8.13
CA TYR A 115 8.90 6.22 7.08
C TYR A 115 10.19 6.99 6.80
N HIS A 116 10.85 7.52 7.84
CA HIS A 116 12.12 8.23 7.68
C HIS A 116 13.22 7.34 7.12
N ARG A 117 13.29 6.09 7.56
CA ARG A 117 14.25 5.11 7.04
C ARG A 117 14.00 4.82 5.57
N ALA A 118 12.74 4.63 5.19
CA ALA A 118 12.34 4.42 3.82
C ALA A 118 12.74 5.59 2.92
N LEU A 119 12.44 6.82 3.31
CA LEU A 119 12.83 8.00 2.56
C LEU A 119 14.36 8.12 2.39
N LYS A 120 15.13 7.79 3.45
CA LYS A 120 16.60 7.79 3.37
C LYS A 120 17.10 6.77 2.35
N LYS A 121 16.56 5.54 2.35
CA LYS A 121 16.92 4.49 1.39
C LYS A 121 16.59 4.90 -0.04
N MET A 122 15.37 5.43 -0.27
CA MET A 122 14.95 5.89 -1.59
C MET A 122 15.86 7.02 -2.09
N ARG A 123 16.19 7.97 -1.23
CA ARG A 123 17.06 9.08 -1.55
C ARG A 123 18.47 8.59 -1.94
N SER A 124 19.08 7.71 -1.14
CA SER A 124 20.39 7.11 -1.41
C SER A 124 20.41 6.42 -2.78
N TYR A 125 19.35 5.69 -3.12
CA TYR A 125 19.22 5.03 -4.41
C TYR A 125 19.12 6.03 -5.58
N LEU A 126 18.31 7.09 -5.42
CA LEU A 126 18.11 8.10 -6.47
C LEU A 126 19.33 8.99 -6.67
N GLU A 127 20.13 9.23 -5.63
CA GLU A 127 21.38 9.99 -5.69
C GLU A 127 22.57 9.12 -6.20
N GLY A 128 22.34 7.82 -6.44
CA GLY A 128 23.38 6.90 -6.95
C GLY A 128 24.44 6.50 -5.92
N ASP A 129 24.16 6.72 -4.62
CA ASP A 129 25.11 6.48 -3.54
C ASP A 129 25.19 4.99 -3.13
N ASP A 130 24.26 4.18 -3.62
CA ASP A 130 24.20 2.72 -3.39
C ASP A 130 25.15 1.92 -4.31
N ALA A 131 25.96 2.58 -5.12
CA ALA A 131 26.89 1.94 -6.08
C ALA A 131 28.35 1.91 -5.58
N ARG A 132 28.59 2.18 -4.27
CA ARG A 132 29.93 2.07 -3.66
C ARG A 132 29.97 1.10 -2.52
#